data_b80f59f911ede7c1b8dec722dab453ec
#
_entry.id   b80f59f911ede7c1b8dec722dab453ec
#
_cell.length_a   1.000
_cell.length_b   1.000
_cell.length_c   1.000
_cell.angle_alpha   90.00
_cell.angle_beta   90.00
_cell.angle_gamma   90.00
#
_symmetry.space_group_name_H-M   'P 1'
#
loop_
_entity.id
_entity.type
_entity.pdbx_description
1 polymer ?
#
loop_
_entity_poly.entity_id
_entity_poly.type
_entity_poly.pdbx_seq_one_letter_code
_entity_poly.pdbx_strand_id
1 'polypeptide(L)'
;MGGNGRTQADVEQFFAQLGSKASDGIELVVIDMWRPFRNAVRDKAPNAAIVFDKFHIMRHLSKALDQVRRDEYRRLQGKDRSWIKGQRYTLLSARENLTLEGRQALKKLLAANRRLNTAYLLKESFGQLWSYRTERGARAFGNRACDGSVLNRTESLPK
;
A
#
# COMPACT_ATOMS: atom_id res chain seq x y z
N MET A 1 22.27 -5.23 -19.38
CA MET A 1 23.23 -5.10 -18.25
C MET A 1 22.42 -4.84 -17.00
N GLY A 2 22.29 -5.83 -16.14
CA GLY A 2 21.60 -5.69 -14.85
C GLY A 2 22.63 -5.27 -13.80
N GLY A 3 22.53 -4.05 -13.31
CA GLY A 3 23.29 -3.64 -12.12
C GLY A 3 22.84 -4.48 -10.92
N ASN A 4 23.76 -5.13 -10.26
CA ASN A 4 23.50 -6.01 -9.11
C ASN A 4 23.29 -5.24 -7.79
N GLY A 5 23.17 -3.90 -7.84
CA GLY A 5 23.08 -3.03 -6.69
C GLY A 5 21.79 -2.21 -6.67
N ARG A 6 21.21 -2.05 -5.49
CA ARG A 6 20.13 -1.09 -5.20
C ARG A 6 20.73 0.14 -4.53
N THR A 7 21.77 0.73 -5.14
CA THR A 7 22.43 1.91 -4.58
C THR A 7 22.07 3.16 -5.37
N GLN A 8 22.23 4.32 -4.77
CA GLN A 8 22.08 5.60 -5.47
C GLN A 8 23.07 5.68 -6.65
N ALA A 9 24.28 5.16 -6.47
CA ALA A 9 25.31 5.15 -7.50
C ALA A 9 24.88 4.37 -8.77
N ASP A 10 24.14 3.27 -8.62
CA ASP A 10 23.63 2.50 -9.79
C ASP A 10 22.67 3.32 -10.63
N VAL A 11 21.81 4.11 -10.00
CA VAL A 11 20.84 4.98 -10.68
C VAL A 11 21.57 6.16 -11.33
N GLU A 12 22.54 6.75 -10.65
CA GLU A 12 23.36 7.84 -11.22
C GLU A 12 24.16 7.35 -12.43
N GLN A 13 24.72 6.14 -12.36
CA GLN A 13 25.40 5.51 -13.49
C GLN A 13 24.47 5.25 -14.67
N PHE A 14 23.22 4.80 -14.41
CA PHE A 14 22.22 4.63 -15.44
C PHE A 14 21.94 5.96 -16.16
N PHE A 15 21.69 7.06 -15.43
CA PHE A 15 21.46 8.37 -16.05
C PHE A 15 22.69 8.93 -16.76
N ALA A 16 23.90 8.65 -16.25
CA ALA A 16 25.14 9.02 -16.93
C ALA A 16 25.30 8.30 -18.27
N GLN A 17 24.94 7.03 -18.36
CA GLN A 17 24.95 6.25 -19.62
C GLN A 17 23.84 6.71 -20.59
N LEU A 18 22.68 7.09 -20.06
CA LEU A 18 21.55 7.54 -20.86
C LEU A 18 21.83 8.90 -21.56
N GLY A 19 22.57 9.77 -20.87
CA GLY A 19 22.88 11.12 -21.32
C GLY A 19 21.76 12.13 -21.06
N SER A 20 22.12 13.42 -21.01
CA SER A 20 21.20 14.49 -20.63
C SER A 20 20.01 14.61 -21.57
N LYS A 21 20.25 14.59 -22.89
CA LYS A 21 19.19 14.74 -23.90
C LYS A 21 18.09 13.65 -23.77
N ALA A 22 18.48 12.40 -23.52
CA ALA A 22 17.53 11.31 -23.35
C ALA A 22 16.84 11.38 -21.97
N SER A 23 17.57 11.81 -20.94
CA SER A 23 17.01 12.02 -19.60
C SER A 23 15.94 13.12 -19.57
N ASP A 24 16.16 14.23 -20.29
CA ASP A 24 15.22 15.35 -20.41
C ASP A 24 13.92 14.95 -21.13
N GLY A 25 14.00 13.94 -22.01
CA GLY A 25 12.87 13.40 -22.76
C GLY A 25 12.04 12.35 -21.99
N ILE A 26 12.44 12.00 -20.76
CA ILE A 26 11.66 11.06 -19.94
C ILE A 26 10.41 11.75 -19.40
N GLU A 27 9.24 11.25 -19.77
CA GLU A 27 7.95 11.78 -19.31
C GLU A 27 7.45 11.10 -18.02
N LEU A 28 7.78 9.81 -17.82
CA LEU A 28 7.29 9.00 -16.72
C LEU A 28 8.35 8.04 -16.20
N VAL A 29 8.50 8.00 -14.86
CA VAL A 29 9.37 7.02 -14.20
C VAL A 29 8.56 6.28 -13.14
N VAL A 30 8.56 4.95 -13.23
CA VAL A 30 7.94 4.07 -12.21
C VAL A 30 9.04 3.55 -11.31
N ILE A 31 8.95 3.86 -10.01
CA ILE A 31 9.94 3.46 -9.01
C ILE A 31 9.26 2.88 -7.76
N ASP A 32 10.04 2.18 -6.95
CA ASP A 32 9.63 1.89 -5.58
C ASP A 32 9.73 3.16 -4.70
N MET A 33 9.29 3.08 -3.44
CA MET A 33 9.30 4.23 -2.52
C MET A 33 10.69 4.53 -1.95
N TRP A 34 11.77 3.96 -2.48
CA TRP A 34 13.10 4.17 -1.97
C TRP A 34 13.60 5.59 -2.26
N ARG A 35 13.93 6.30 -1.18
CA ARG A 35 14.23 7.73 -1.22
C ARG A 35 15.39 8.12 -2.17
N PRO A 36 16.51 7.36 -2.22
CA PRO A 36 17.61 7.66 -3.14
C PRO A 36 17.19 7.63 -4.61
N PHE A 37 16.36 6.66 -5.05
CA PHE A 37 15.88 6.61 -6.42
C PHE A 37 15.04 7.84 -6.77
N ARG A 38 14.13 8.22 -5.87
CA ARG A 38 13.31 9.42 -6.06
C ARG A 38 14.16 10.68 -6.20
N ASN A 39 15.20 10.82 -5.40
CA ASN A 39 16.09 11.96 -5.45
C ASN A 39 16.89 11.99 -6.75
N ALA A 40 17.47 10.85 -7.17
CA ALA A 40 18.20 10.74 -8.41
C ALA A 40 17.32 11.05 -9.64
N VAL A 41 16.07 10.56 -9.67
CA VAL A 41 15.13 10.87 -10.77
C VAL A 41 14.82 12.36 -10.80
N ARG A 42 14.57 13.00 -9.65
CA ARG A 42 14.29 14.45 -9.60
C ARG A 42 15.47 15.31 -10.06
N ASP A 43 16.68 14.85 -9.80
CA ASP A 43 17.90 15.55 -10.20
C ASP A 43 18.23 15.34 -11.67
N LYS A 44 18.07 14.12 -12.20
CA LYS A 44 18.53 13.73 -13.54
C LYS A 44 17.44 13.72 -14.62
N ALA A 45 16.16 13.67 -14.24
CA ALA A 45 15.01 13.71 -15.13
C ALA A 45 13.91 14.62 -14.54
N PRO A 46 14.16 15.94 -14.45
CA PRO A 46 13.27 16.88 -13.73
C PRO A 46 11.89 17.00 -14.38
N ASN A 47 11.77 16.70 -15.68
CA ASN A 47 10.50 16.75 -16.43
C ASN A 47 9.65 15.50 -16.23
N ALA A 48 10.21 14.44 -15.64
CA ALA A 48 9.53 13.16 -15.49
C ALA A 48 8.52 13.17 -14.33
N ALA A 49 7.30 12.73 -14.59
CA ALA A 49 6.35 12.39 -13.54
C ALA A 49 6.81 11.10 -12.84
N ILE A 50 6.87 11.14 -11.50
CA ILE A 50 7.23 9.97 -10.69
C ILE A 50 5.96 9.25 -10.25
N VAL A 51 5.85 7.99 -10.62
CA VAL A 51 4.79 7.08 -10.18
C VAL A 51 5.39 6.00 -9.30
N PHE A 52 4.80 5.79 -8.13
CA PHE A 52 5.21 4.72 -7.24
C PHE A 52 4.53 3.40 -7.60
N ASP A 53 5.31 2.32 -7.61
CA ASP A 53 4.81 0.99 -7.92
C ASP A 53 3.74 0.54 -6.90
N LYS A 54 2.55 0.25 -7.41
CA LYS A 54 1.40 -0.27 -6.65
C LYS A 54 1.77 -1.48 -5.81
N PHE A 55 2.52 -2.43 -6.37
CA PHE A 55 2.89 -3.65 -5.67
C PHE A 55 3.68 -3.35 -4.39
N HIS A 56 4.64 -2.44 -4.46
CA HIS A 56 5.45 -2.05 -3.31
C HIS A 56 4.61 -1.35 -2.25
N ILE A 57 3.69 -0.47 -2.63
CA ILE A 57 2.78 0.20 -1.70
C ILE A 57 1.89 -0.83 -1.00
N MET A 58 1.23 -1.71 -1.75
CA MET A 58 0.34 -2.73 -1.19
C MET A 58 1.09 -3.73 -0.30
N ARG A 59 2.35 -4.03 -0.62
CA ARG A 59 3.23 -4.84 0.23
C ARG A 59 3.51 -4.18 1.58
N HIS A 60 3.76 -2.86 1.60
CA HIS A 60 3.95 -2.12 2.85
C HIS A 60 2.68 -2.06 3.69
N LEU A 61 1.53 -1.80 3.08
CA LEU A 61 0.24 -1.82 3.77
C LEU A 61 -0.09 -3.20 4.35
N SER A 62 0.19 -4.26 3.61
CA SER A 62 0.02 -5.64 4.10
C SER A 62 0.94 -5.95 5.27
N LYS A 63 2.20 -5.49 5.23
CA LYS A 63 3.13 -5.63 6.37
C LYS A 63 2.64 -4.86 7.61
N ALA A 64 2.14 -3.64 7.43
CA ALA A 64 1.58 -2.84 8.51
C ALA A 64 0.35 -3.52 9.15
N LEU A 65 -0.57 -4.04 8.33
CA LEU A 65 -1.72 -4.79 8.82
C LEU A 65 -1.30 -6.06 9.57
N ASP A 66 -0.31 -6.82 9.07
CA ASP A 66 0.22 -7.99 9.77
C ASP A 66 0.90 -7.61 11.10
N GLN A 67 1.54 -6.44 11.16
CA GLN A 67 2.09 -5.93 12.41
C GLN A 67 0.98 -5.64 13.43
N VAL A 68 -0.09 -4.94 13.04
CA VAL A 68 -1.27 -4.72 13.91
C VAL A 68 -1.85 -6.05 14.40
N ARG A 69 -1.98 -7.05 13.51
CA ARG A 69 -2.44 -8.40 13.90
C ARG A 69 -1.56 -9.03 14.97
N ARG A 70 -0.24 -8.94 14.83
CA ARG A 70 0.72 -9.50 15.81
C ARG A 70 0.63 -8.78 17.15
N ASP A 71 0.47 -7.45 17.13
CA ASP A 71 0.37 -6.65 18.34
C ASP A 71 -0.94 -6.95 19.09
N GLU A 72 -2.06 -7.07 18.34
CA GLU A 72 -3.33 -7.50 18.94
C GLU A 72 -3.25 -8.94 19.49
N TYR A 73 -2.61 -9.86 18.78
CA TYR A 73 -2.39 -11.22 19.26
C TYR A 73 -1.58 -11.26 20.55
N ARG A 74 -0.59 -10.37 20.72
CA ARG A 74 0.20 -10.28 21.97
C ARG A 74 -0.61 -9.64 23.12
N ARG A 75 -1.46 -8.66 22.79
CA ARG A 75 -2.26 -7.91 23.76
C ARG A 75 -3.42 -8.72 24.33
N LEU A 76 -4.03 -9.57 23.51
CA LEU A 76 -5.19 -10.36 23.88
C LEU A 76 -4.81 -11.68 24.55
N GLN A 77 -5.70 -12.18 25.42
CA GLN A 77 -5.53 -13.43 26.14
C GLN A 77 -6.75 -14.35 25.94
N GLY A 78 -6.59 -15.63 26.30
CA GLY A 78 -7.68 -16.61 26.30
C GLY A 78 -8.37 -16.79 24.95
N LYS A 79 -9.70 -16.79 24.95
CA LYS A 79 -10.53 -17.01 23.76
C LYS A 79 -10.34 -15.93 22.70
N ASP A 80 -10.16 -14.67 23.09
CA ASP A 80 -10.00 -13.55 22.14
C ASP A 80 -8.72 -13.68 21.32
N ARG A 81 -7.65 -14.20 21.93
CA ARG A 81 -6.40 -14.51 21.23
C ARG A 81 -6.57 -15.63 20.19
N SER A 82 -7.39 -16.63 20.48
CA SER A 82 -7.61 -17.75 19.56
C SER A 82 -8.27 -17.33 18.24
N TRP A 83 -9.10 -16.28 18.25
CA TRP A 83 -9.76 -15.74 17.06
C TRP A 83 -8.79 -15.12 16.06
N ILE A 84 -7.66 -14.59 16.52
CA ILE A 84 -6.64 -13.98 15.67
C ILE A 84 -5.64 -15.03 15.16
N LYS A 85 -5.51 -16.16 15.86
CA LYS A 85 -4.60 -17.23 15.48
C LYS A 85 -4.99 -17.81 14.12
N GLY A 86 -4.02 -17.93 13.22
CA GLY A 86 -4.23 -18.49 11.88
C GLY A 86 -4.89 -17.54 10.86
N GLN A 87 -5.36 -16.37 11.27
CA GLN A 87 -6.12 -15.44 10.40
C GLN A 87 -5.25 -14.52 9.51
N ARG A 88 -3.94 -14.80 9.43
CA ARG A 88 -3.02 -13.99 8.64
C ARG A 88 -3.45 -13.90 7.18
N TYR A 89 -3.67 -15.03 6.54
CA TYR A 89 -4.03 -15.07 5.12
C TYR A 89 -5.40 -14.47 4.85
N THR A 90 -6.36 -14.70 5.73
CA THR A 90 -7.70 -14.09 5.67
C THR A 90 -7.63 -12.56 5.68
N LEU A 91 -6.75 -11.97 6.51
CA LEU A 91 -6.57 -10.52 6.60
C LEU A 91 -5.77 -9.95 5.42
N LEU A 92 -4.77 -10.67 4.92
CA LEU A 92 -3.86 -10.16 3.88
C LEU A 92 -4.39 -10.34 2.47
N SER A 93 -5.24 -11.34 2.23
CA SER A 93 -5.88 -11.57 0.93
C SER A 93 -6.81 -10.41 0.56
N ALA A 94 -6.94 -10.15 -0.73
CA ALA A 94 -8.00 -9.28 -1.24
C ALA A 94 -9.36 -9.94 -1.02
N ARG A 95 -10.38 -9.15 -0.69
CA ARG A 95 -11.70 -9.67 -0.32
C ARG A 95 -12.33 -10.52 -1.43
N GLU A 96 -12.12 -10.16 -2.68
CA GLU A 96 -12.59 -10.91 -3.84
C GLU A 96 -12.00 -12.32 -3.95
N ASN A 97 -10.79 -12.54 -3.44
CA ASN A 97 -10.08 -13.82 -3.47
C ASN A 97 -10.43 -14.74 -2.29
N LEU A 98 -11.25 -14.28 -1.35
CA LEU A 98 -11.69 -15.08 -0.22
C LEU A 98 -12.90 -15.95 -0.60
N THR A 99 -12.89 -17.20 -0.12
CA THR A 99 -14.07 -18.08 -0.15
C THR A 99 -15.21 -17.49 0.69
N LEU A 100 -16.42 -18.02 0.56
CA LEU A 100 -17.55 -17.58 1.38
C LEU A 100 -17.26 -17.73 2.88
N GLU A 101 -16.69 -18.85 3.28
CA GLU A 101 -16.27 -19.10 4.67
C GLU A 101 -15.20 -18.12 5.12
N GLY A 102 -14.20 -17.85 4.26
CA GLY A 102 -13.15 -16.85 4.53
C GLY A 102 -13.72 -15.44 4.74
N ARG A 103 -14.74 -15.04 3.97
CA ARG A 103 -15.43 -13.74 4.13
C ARG A 103 -16.21 -13.67 5.44
N GLN A 104 -16.87 -14.76 5.83
CA GLN A 104 -17.57 -14.83 7.11
C GLN A 104 -16.60 -14.78 8.30
N ALA A 105 -15.48 -15.52 8.22
CA ALA A 105 -14.44 -15.49 9.24
C ALA A 105 -13.83 -14.09 9.37
N LEU A 106 -13.53 -13.43 8.23
CA LEU A 106 -13.07 -12.05 8.20
C LEU A 106 -14.06 -11.10 8.86
N LYS A 107 -15.35 -11.17 8.51
CA LYS A 107 -16.39 -10.33 9.11
C LYS A 107 -16.44 -10.47 10.62
N LYS A 108 -16.42 -11.70 11.14
CA LYS A 108 -16.39 -11.99 12.58
C LYS A 108 -15.15 -11.41 13.25
N LEU A 109 -13.98 -11.62 12.65
CA LEU A 109 -12.70 -11.12 13.15
C LEU A 109 -12.66 -9.59 13.25
N LEU A 110 -13.11 -8.89 12.21
CA LEU A 110 -13.14 -7.43 12.18
C LEU A 110 -14.16 -6.84 13.15
N ALA A 111 -15.32 -7.49 13.32
CA ALA A 111 -16.32 -7.07 14.30
C ALA A 111 -15.82 -7.23 15.75
N ALA A 112 -14.99 -8.24 16.01
CA ALA A 112 -14.44 -8.50 17.33
C ALA A 112 -13.25 -7.59 17.71
N ASN A 113 -12.57 -6.98 16.72
CA ASN A 113 -11.37 -6.18 16.97
C ASN A 113 -11.33 -4.89 16.17
N ARG A 114 -11.62 -3.76 16.82
CA ARG A 114 -11.68 -2.43 16.21
C ARG A 114 -10.35 -2.02 15.56
N ARG A 115 -9.21 -2.30 16.17
CA ARG A 115 -7.90 -1.92 15.61
C ARG A 115 -7.58 -2.67 14.33
N LEU A 116 -7.88 -3.98 14.28
CA LEU A 116 -7.76 -4.79 13.07
C LEU A 116 -8.72 -4.31 11.99
N ASN A 117 -9.97 -3.97 12.36
CA ASN A 117 -10.94 -3.43 11.42
C ASN A 117 -10.44 -2.14 10.78
N THR A 118 -9.99 -1.18 11.58
CA THR A 118 -9.42 0.09 11.09
C THR A 118 -8.24 -0.14 10.14
N ALA A 119 -7.27 -0.98 10.52
CA ALA A 119 -6.11 -1.26 9.70
C ALA A 119 -6.49 -1.98 8.38
N TYR A 120 -7.44 -2.91 8.44
CA TYR A 120 -7.96 -3.62 7.26
C TYR A 120 -8.67 -2.66 6.30
N LEU A 121 -9.57 -1.82 6.81
CA LEU A 121 -10.29 -0.84 6.01
C LEU A 121 -9.36 0.16 5.34
N LEU A 122 -8.31 0.62 6.03
CA LEU A 122 -7.27 1.47 5.44
C LEU A 122 -6.58 0.76 4.27
N LYS A 123 -6.15 -0.50 4.44
CA LYS A 123 -5.51 -1.27 3.37
C LYS A 123 -6.42 -1.39 2.15
N GLU A 124 -7.69 -1.76 2.34
CA GLU A 124 -8.66 -1.91 1.25
C GLU A 124 -8.95 -0.57 0.56
N SER A 125 -9.12 0.50 1.33
CA SER A 125 -9.34 1.85 0.81
C SER A 125 -8.17 2.30 -0.05
N PHE A 126 -6.93 2.12 0.40
CA PHE A 126 -5.76 2.42 -0.42
C PHE A 126 -5.70 1.56 -1.68
N GLY A 127 -6.15 0.30 -1.63
CA GLY A 127 -6.27 -0.56 -2.80
C GLY A 127 -7.16 0.04 -3.90
N GLN A 128 -8.19 0.79 -3.51
CA GLN A 128 -9.10 1.46 -4.44
C GLN A 128 -8.48 2.68 -5.15
N LEU A 129 -7.36 3.23 -4.66
CA LEU A 129 -6.70 4.39 -5.27
C LEU A 129 -6.43 4.17 -6.77
N TRP A 130 -6.05 2.96 -7.15
CA TRP A 130 -5.73 2.61 -8.54
C TRP A 130 -6.96 2.31 -9.42
N SER A 131 -8.15 2.34 -8.87
CA SER A 131 -9.40 2.23 -9.65
C SER A 131 -9.93 3.58 -10.15
N TYR A 132 -9.39 4.69 -9.63
CA TYR A 132 -9.77 6.01 -10.09
C TYR A 132 -9.23 6.29 -11.51
N ARG A 133 -10.12 6.70 -12.40
CA ARG A 133 -9.79 7.04 -13.80
C ARG A 133 -9.40 8.51 -13.98
N THR A 134 -9.62 9.35 -12.98
CA THR A 134 -9.35 10.79 -13.05
C THR A 134 -8.42 11.21 -11.93
N GLU A 135 -7.48 12.12 -12.22
CA GLU A 135 -6.58 12.70 -11.24
C GLU A 135 -7.35 13.38 -10.09
N ARG A 136 -8.42 14.10 -10.42
CA ARG A 136 -9.28 14.77 -9.43
C ARG A 136 -9.87 13.79 -8.42
N GLY A 137 -10.35 12.63 -8.90
CA GLY A 137 -10.88 11.57 -8.04
C GLY A 137 -9.82 10.96 -7.13
N ALA A 138 -8.65 10.65 -7.67
CA ALA A 138 -7.52 10.11 -6.93
C ALA A 138 -7.00 11.10 -5.87
N ARG A 139 -6.87 12.39 -6.22
CA ARG A 139 -6.44 13.46 -5.32
C ARG A 139 -7.45 13.68 -4.18
N ALA A 140 -8.75 13.71 -4.50
CA ALA A 140 -9.81 13.83 -3.49
C ALA A 140 -9.83 12.63 -2.53
N PHE A 141 -9.54 11.42 -3.02
CA PHE A 141 -9.37 10.24 -2.17
C PHE A 141 -8.14 10.38 -1.26
N GLY A 142 -6.99 10.78 -1.79
CA GLY A 142 -5.76 10.96 -1.03
C GLY A 142 -5.94 11.94 0.13
N ASN A 143 -6.58 13.08 -0.09
CA ASN A 143 -6.87 14.06 0.96
C ASN A 143 -7.74 13.44 2.06
N ARG A 144 -8.82 12.74 1.71
CA ARG A 144 -9.68 12.05 2.69
C ARG A 144 -8.97 10.94 3.46
N ALA A 145 -8.03 10.25 2.82
CA ALA A 145 -7.23 9.23 3.50
C ALA A 145 -6.28 9.84 4.53
N CYS A 146 -5.74 11.04 4.26
CA CYS A 146 -4.86 11.75 5.18
C CYS A 146 -5.60 12.37 6.37
N ASP A 147 -6.83 12.86 6.19
CA ASP A 147 -7.64 13.47 7.26
C ASP A 147 -8.47 12.46 8.07
N GLY A 148 -8.38 11.17 7.73
CA GLY A 148 -9.08 10.08 8.42
C GLY A 148 -10.56 9.95 8.07
N SER A 149 -11.12 10.79 7.18
CA SER A 149 -12.54 10.75 6.83
C SER A 149 -12.95 9.52 6.01
N VAL A 150 -11.97 8.80 5.46
CA VAL A 150 -12.19 7.50 4.81
C VAL A 150 -12.77 6.47 5.78
N LEU A 151 -12.35 6.50 7.04
CA LEU A 151 -12.80 5.54 8.07
C LEU A 151 -14.27 5.75 8.44
N ASN A 152 -14.72 6.99 8.50
CA ASN A 152 -16.11 7.33 8.85
C ASN A 152 -17.12 6.87 7.79
N ARG A 153 -16.68 6.77 6.52
CA ARG A 153 -17.56 6.35 5.41
C ARG A 153 -17.67 4.83 5.25
N THR A 154 -16.68 4.09 5.74
CA THR A 154 -16.70 2.62 5.67
C THR A 154 -17.56 1.99 6.76
N GLU A 155 -17.87 2.71 7.84
CA GLU A 155 -18.83 2.28 8.87
C GLU A 155 -20.29 2.34 8.37
N SER A 156 -20.57 3.07 7.29
CA SER A 156 -21.90 3.25 6.69
C SER A 156 -22.16 2.39 5.44
N LEU A 157 -21.36 1.38 5.15
CA LEU A 157 -21.65 0.43 4.08
C LEU A 157 -22.87 -0.43 4.47
N PRO A 158 -23.88 -0.56 3.59
CA PRO A 158 -25.09 -1.31 3.88
C PRO A 158 -24.77 -2.78 4.16
N LYS A 159 -25.58 -3.35 5.06
CA LYS A 159 -25.53 -4.72 5.55
C LYS A 159 -25.65 -5.77 4.45
#